data_6a39892facad60f6097e49f4a5415a3c
#
_entry.id   6a39892facad60f6097e49f4a5415a3c
#
_cell.length_a   1.000
_cell.length_b   1.000
_cell.length_c   1.000
_cell.angle_alpha   90.00
_cell.angle_beta   90.00
_cell.angle_gamma   90.00
#
_symmetry.space_group_name_H-M   'P 1'
#
loop_
_entity.id
_entity.type
_entity.pdbx_description
1 polymer ?
#
loop_
_entity_poly.entity_id
_entity_poly.type
_entity_poly.pdbx_seq_one_letter_code
_entity_poly.pdbx_strand_id
1 'polypeptide(L)'
;APYIEKLAKRLYNKTQVFFIGRGLDSAVAYEGSLKLKEISYINSFAIAAGELKHGTIALMEPDTVVVAMATQDRLFEKMYSNIIEVKARLAHVVSIAKAGNEQIKDASSEVIYIPRCDDEVSPLLTVVPLQIFAYYVAKEKGESIDKPRNLAKSVTVE
;
A
#
# COMPACT_ATOMS: atom_id res chain seq x y z
N ALA A 1 -5.19 -14.72 1.44
CA ALA A 1 -5.48 -14.48 0.01
C ALA A 1 -6.94 -14.08 -0.26
N PRO A 2 -7.99 -14.78 0.21
CA PRO A 2 -9.38 -14.45 -0.17
C PRO A 2 -9.83 -13.04 0.23
N TYR A 3 -9.34 -12.53 1.36
CA TYR A 3 -9.65 -11.16 1.79
C TYR A 3 -9.04 -10.12 0.86
N ILE A 4 -7.77 -10.29 0.49
CA ILE A 4 -7.07 -9.38 -0.43
C ILE A 4 -7.69 -9.41 -1.83
N GLU A 5 -8.15 -10.58 -2.28
CA GLU A 5 -8.90 -10.70 -3.54
C GLU A 5 -10.19 -9.87 -3.52
N LYS A 6 -10.98 -9.98 -2.45
CA LYS A 6 -12.19 -9.16 -2.29
C LYS A 6 -11.89 -7.66 -2.26
N LEU A 7 -10.80 -7.27 -1.61
CA LEU A 7 -10.33 -5.90 -1.56
C LEU A 7 -9.96 -5.41 -2.97
N ALA A 8 -9.17 -6.19 -3.70
CA ALA A 8 -8.78 -5.86 -5.07
C ALA A 8 -10.00 -5.68 -6.01
N LYS A 9 -11.02 -6.53 -5.90
CA LYS A 9 -12.28 -6.41 -6.66
C LYS A 9 -13.02 -5.09 -6.41
N ARG A 10 -12.86 -4.48 -5.25
CA ARG A 10 -13.47 -3.17 -4.95
C ARG A 10 -12.62 -1.99 -5.41
N LEU A 11 -11.32 -2.19 -5.53
CA LEU A 11 -10.36 -1.09 -5.76
C LEU A 11 -9.71 -1.11 -7.16
N TYR A 12 -9.92 -2.14 -7.99
CA TYR A 12 -9.25 -2.30 -9.28
C TYR A 12 -9.52 -1.17 -10.29
N ASN A 13 -10.65 -0.49 -10.17
CA ASN A 13 -11.07 0.59 -11.06
C ASN A 13 -10.58 1.98 -10.60
N LYS A 14 -9.86 2.06 -9.49
CA LYS A 14 -9.27 3.32 -9.04
C LYS A 14 -8.12 3.71 -9.97
N THR A 15 -8.05 5.00 -10.26
CA THR A 15 -7.02 5.54 -11.18
C THR A 15 -5.74 5.92 -10.47
N GLN A 16 -5.81 6.13 -9.15
CA GLN A 16 -4.68 6.57 -8.33
C GLN A 16 -4.69 5.88 -6.97
N VAL A 17 -3.51 5.46 -6.52
CA VAL A 17 -3.32 4.84 -5.19
C VAL A 17 -2.03 5.39 -4.57
N PHE A 18 -2.11 5.80 -3.32
CA PHE A 18 -0.95 6.22 -2.52
C PHE A 18 -0.51 5.10 -1.59
N PHE A 19 0.79 4.95 -1.46
CA PHE A 19 1.42 4.04 -0.50
C PHE A 19 2.22 4.85 0.49
N ILE A 20 1.99 4.68 1.78
CA ILE A 20 2.66 5.45 2.81
C ILE A 20 3.25 4.53 3.89
N GLY A 21 4.40 4.91 4.43
CA GLY A 21 5.07 4.18 5.49
C GLY A 21 6.13 5.04 6.17
N ARG A 22 6.64 4.56 7.30
CA ARG A 22 7.76 5.18 8.02
C ARG A 22 8.90 4.18 8.22
N GLY A 23 10.13 4.67 8.26
CA GLY A 23 11.30 3.81 8.44
C GLY A 23 11.37 2.73 7.35
N LEU A 24 11.50 1.46 7.74
CA LEU A 24 11.56 0.33 6.80
C LEU A 24 10.26 0.17 6.01
N ASP A 25 9.12 0.50 6.60
CA ASP A 25 7.82 0.48 5.92
C ASP A 25 7.75 1.49 4.76
N SER A 26 8.54 2.56 4.79
CA SER A 26 8.65 3.49 3.66
C SER A 26 9.27 2.81 2.43
N ALA A 27 10.31 2.00 2.60
CA ALA A 27 10.91 1.24 1.51
C ALA A 27 9.91 0.20 0.93
N VAL A 28 9.14 -0.46 1.80
CA VAL A 28 8.09 -1.39 1.38
C VAL A 28 6.97 -0.66 0.63
N ALA A 29 6.65 0.60 1.00
CA ALA A 29 5.71 1.43 0.27
C ALA A 29 6.13 1.65 -1.19
N TYR A 30 7.41 1.94 -1.42
CA TYR A 30 7.95 2.09 -2.78
C TYR A 30 7.80 0.81 -3.59
N GLU A 31 8.13 -0.35 -3.00
CA GLU A 31 7.98 -1.65 -3.66
C GLU A 31 6.51 -1.96 -3.96
N GLY A 32 5.60 -1.75 -3.02
CA GLY A 32 4.17 -1.95 -3.23
C GLY A 32 3.59 -1.08 -4.35
N SER A 33 3.97 0.19 -4.37
CA SER A 33 3.61 1.12 -5.45
C SER A 33 4.17 0.65 -6.79
N LEU A 34 5.44 0.23 -6.83
CA LEU A 34 6.08 -0.29 -8.04
C LEU A 34 5.34 -1.50 -8.58
N LYS A 35 5.07 -2.50 -7.75
CA LYS A 35 4.35 -3.72 -8.18
C LYS A 35 2.97 -3.41 -8.72
N LEU A 36 2.23 -2.51 -8.07
CA LEU A 36 0.90 -2.13 -8.54
C LEU A 36 0.95 -1.46 -9.92
N LYS A 37 1.84 -0.49 -10.12
CA LYS A 37 1.93 0.23 -11.41
C LYS A 37 2.44 -0.66 -12.54
N GLU A 38 3.40 -1.56 -12.28
CA GLU A 38 4.00 -2.42 -13.30
C GLU A 38 2.99 -3.33 -13.98
N ILE A 39 2.06 -3.93 -13.22
CA ILE A 39 1.17 -4.98 -13.75
C ILE A 39 -0.28 -4.54 -13.88
N SER A 40 -0.72 -3.48 -13.18
CA SER A 40 -2.10 -3.00 -13.25
C SER A 40 -2.25 -1.66 -13.94
N TYR A 41 -1.15 -0.95 -14.19
CA TYR A 41 -1.09 0.39 -14.81
C TYR A 41 -1.87 1.47 -14.04
N ILE A 42 -2.19 1.21 -12.79
CA ILE A 42 -2.74 2.23 -11.88
C ILE A 42 -1.62 3.22 -11.55
N ASN A 43 -1.90 4.51 -11.66
CA ASN A 43 -0.97 5.53 -11.25
C ASN A 43 -0.80 5.50 -9.72
N SER A 44 0.30 4.93 -9.26
CA SER A 44 0.57 4.77 -7.83
C SER A 44 1.81 5.53 -7.39
N PHE A 45 1.74 6.11 -6.19
CA PHE A 45 2.80 6.90 -5.59
C PHE A 45 3.16 6.35 -4.21
N ALA A 46 4.44 6.28 -3.93
CA ALA A 46 4.92 5.97 -2.58
C ALA A 46 5.56 7.21 -1.96
N ILE A 47 5.26 7.45 -0.70
CA ILE A 47 5.73 8.62 0.03
C ILE A 47 6.05 8.23 1.45
N ALA A 48 7.18 8.71 1.97
CA ALA A 48 7.43 8.63 3.40
C ALA A 48 6.33 9.40 4.14
N ALA A 49 5.63 8.73 5.06
CA ALA A 49 4.44 9.30 5.71
C ALA A 49 4.71 10.63 6.44
N GLY A 50 5.95 10.84 6.89
CA GLY A 50 6.37 12.12 7.46
C GLY A 50 6.37 13.28 6.48
N GLU A 51 6.50 13.00 5.18
CA GLU A 51 6.56 14.01 4.12
C GLU A 51 5.18 14.38 3.54
N LEU A 52 4.10 13.72 3.96
CA LEU A 52 2.75 13.99 3.46
C LEU A 52 2.37 15.46 3.53
N LYS A 53 2.70 16.14 4.63
CA LYS A 53 2.34 17.55 4.87
C LYS A 53 3.08 18.54 3.98
N HIS A 54 4.15 18.12 3.34
CA HIS A 54 4.96 18.99 2.49
C HIS A 54 4.42 19.13 1.05
N GLY A 55 3.17 18.73 0.83
CA GLY A 55 2.46 18.95 -0.45
C GLY A 55 1.47 17.83 -0.79
N THR A 56 1.89 16.58 -0.71
CA THR A 56 1.10 15.43 -1.18
C THR A 56 -0.25 15.29 -0.50
N ILE A 57 -0.37 15.71 0.75
CA ILE A 57 -1.65 15.68 1.48
C ILE A 57 -2.74 16.50 0.80
N ALA A 58 -2.38 17.49 -0.03
CA ALA A 58 -3.33 18.27 -0.83
C ALA A 58 -4.04 17.45 -1.92
N LEU A 59 -3.50 16.29 -2.29
CA LEU A 59 -4.09 15.37 -3.27
C LEU A 59 -5.07 14.38 -2.64
N MET A 60 -5.24 14.42 -1.32
CA MET A 60 -6.18 13.54 -0.62
C MET A 60 -7.59 14.08 -0.73
N GLU A 61 -8.42 13.37 -1.46
CA GLU A 61 -9.83 13.65 -1.68
C GLU A 61 -10.69 12.51 -1.15
N PRO A 62 -12.01 12.69 -1.01
CA PRO A 62 -12.90 11.59 -0.69
C PRO A 62 -12.67 10.39 -1.62
N ASP A 63 -12.61 9.20 -1.04
CA ASP A 63 -12.35 7.94 -1.73
C ASP A 63 -10.95 7.77 -2.36
N THR A 64 -10.01 8.70 -2.18
CA THR A 64 -8.60 8.46 -2.49
C THR A 64 -8.13 7.21 -1.75
N VAL A 65 -7.56 6.25 -2.47
CA VAL A 65 -7.05 5.01 -1.84
C VAL A 65 -5.64 5.24 -1.30
N VAL A 66 -5.47 4.97 -0.02
CA VAL A 66 -4.18 5.03 0.67
C VAL A 66 -3.87 3.67 1.30
N VAL A 67 -2.80 3.04 0.86
CA VAL A 67 -2.25 1.82 1.47
C VAL A 67 -1.17 2.23 2.47
N ALA A 68 -1.41 1.97 3.75
CA ALA A 68 -0.58 2.44 4.85
C ALA A 68 0.11 1.27 5.56
N MET A 69 1.43 1.21 5.53
CA MET A 69 2.20 0.22 6.27
C MET A 69 2.48 0.73 7.68
N ALA A 70 1.99 0.00 8.70
CA ALA A 70 2.12 0.32 10.12
C ALA A 70 2.66 -0.90 10.88
N THR A 71 3.79 -1.44 10.41
CA THR A 71 4.38 -2.70 10.91
C THR A 71 5.61 -2.50 11.79
N GLN A 72 6.10 -1.25 11.91
CA GLN A 72 7.22 -0.90 12.78
C GLN A 72 6.69 -0.48 14.15
N ASP A 73 6.85 -1.33 15.19
CA ASP A 73 6.31 -1.07 16.54
C ASP A 73 6.84 0.26 17.11
N ARG A 74 8.12 0.53 16.95
CA ARG A 74 8.77 1.79 17.40
C ARG A 74 8.30 3.05 16.73
N LEU A 75 7.67 2.95 15.55
CA LEU A 75 7.17 4.07 14.76
C LEU A 75 5.65 4.12 14.68
N PHE A 76 4.97 3.19 15.34
CA PHE A 76 3.53 3.00 15.22
C PHE A 76 2.74 4.28 15.52
N GLU A 77 2.99 4.94 16.66
CA GLU A 77 2.25 6.15 17.05
C GLU A 77 2.36 7.28 16.02
N LYS A 78 3.57 7.45 15.45
CA LYS A 78 3.79 8.46 14.39
C LYS A 78 3.09 8.07 13.10
N MET A 79 3.08 6.79 12.76
CA MET A 79 2.40 6.29 11.57
C MET A 79 0.88 6.38 11.74
N TYR A 80 0.37 6.01 12.91
CA TYR A 80 -1.05 6.14 13.27
C TYR A 80 -1.55 7.58 13.12
N SER A 81 -0.80 8.57 13.61
CA SER A 81 -1.12 9.99 13.40
C SER A 81 -1.21 10.35 11.92
N ASN A 82 -0.29 9.87 11.08
CA ASN A 82 -0.35 10.14 9.64
C ASN A 82 -1.57 9.47 8.97
N ILE A 83 -1.96 8.28 9.42
CA ILE A 83 -3.16 7.60 8.94
C ILE A 83 -4.41 8.40 9.29
N ILE A 84 -4.51 8.89 10.52
CA ILE A 84 -5.63 9.77 10.95
C ILE A 84 -5.70 11.03 10.08
N GLU A 85 -4.55 11.63 9.73
CA GLU A 85 -4.52 12.83 8.89
C GLU A 85 -5.10 12.61 7.48
N VAL A 86 -4.81 11.47 6.85
CA VAL A 86 -5.39 11.15 5.53
C VAL A 86 -6.84 10.72 5.66
N LYS A 87 -7.20 9.98 6.72
CA LYS A 87 -8.58 9.59 6.99
C LYS A 87 -9.49 10.79 7.25
N ALA A 88 -8.97 11.82 7.92
CA ALA A 88 -9.73 13.09 8.15
C ALA A 88 -10.09 13.82 6.84
N ARG A 89 -9.46 13.45 5.71
CA ARG A 89 -9.78 13.93 4.36
C ARG A 89 -10.65 12.96 3.57
N LEU A 90 -11.27 12.03 4.28
CA LEU A 90 -12.18 11.01 3.73
C LEU A 90 -11.50 10.01 2.78
N ALA A 91 -10.18 9.87 2.86
CA ALA A 91 -9.46 8.84 2.12
C ALA A 91 -9.89 7.43 2.57
N HIS A 92 -9.94 6.51 1.61
CA HIS A 92 -10.15 5.09 1.88
C HIS A 92 -8.83 4.44 2.28
N VAL A 93 -8.62 4.24 3.58
CA VAL A 93 -7.35 3.75 4.11
C VAL A 93 -7.37 2.23 4.28
N VAL A 94 -6.44 1.56 3.61
CA VAL A 94 -6.12 0.13 3.79
C VAL A 94 -4.81 0.04 4.55
N SER A 95 -4.86 -0.38 5.81
CA SER A 95 -3.64 -0.52 6.61
C SER A 95 -3.11 -1.95 6.62
N ILE A 96 -1.78 -2.10 6.61
CA ILE A 96 -1.10 -3.35 6.89
C ILE A 96 -0.46 -3.23 8.27
N ALA A 97 -0.80 -4.13 9.19
CA ALA A 97 -0.34 -4.09 10.56
C ALA A 97 -0.01 -5.50 11.08
N LYS A 98 0.73 -5.57 12.17
CA LYS A 98 1.00 -6.85 12.86
C LYS A 98 -0.25 -7.36 13.57
N ALA A 99 -0.45 -8.67 13.58
CA ALA A 99 -1.53 -9.32 14.30
C ALA A 99 -1.56 -8.89 15.77
N GLY A 100 -2.75 -8.61 16.31
CA GLY A 100 -2.95 -8.11 17.66
C GLY A 100 -2.90 -6.60 17.82
N ASN A 101 -2.63 -5.84 16.75
CA ASN A 101 -2.78 -4.39 16.77
C ASN A 101 -4.24 -4.04 16.44
N GLU A 102 -5.04 -3.88 17.49
CA GLU A 102 -6.47 -3.55 17.35
C GLU A 102 -6.69 -2.04 17.12
N GLN A 103 -5.82 -1.20 17.67
CA GLN A 103 -5.92 0.27 17.56
C GLN A 103 -5.93 0.74 16.10
N ILE A 104 -5.25 0.05 15.20
CA ILE A 104 -5.19 0.42 13.79
C ILE A 104 -6.57 0.43 13.11
N LYS A 105 -7.54 -0.34 13.62
CA LYS A 105 -8.90 -0.39 13.09
C LYS A 105 -9.63 0.95 13.18
N ASP A 106 -9.36 1.73 14.22
CA ASP A 106 -10.03 3.02 14.44
C ASP A 106 -9.60 4.06 13.38
N ALA A 107 -8.38 3.91 12.87
CA ALA A 107 -7.82 4.80 11.86
C ALA A 107 -8.00 4.31 10.42
N SER A 108 -8.44 3.07 10.21
CA SER A 108 -8.45 2.43 8.89
C SER A 108 -9.87 2.15 8.40
N SER A 109 -10.06 2.11 7.09
CA SER A 109 -11.26 1.57 6.46
C SER A 109 -11.20 0.04 6.42
N GLU A 110 -10.00 -0.50 6.20
CA GLU A 110 -9.72 -1.94 6.14
C GLU A 110 -8.32 -2.23 6.68
N VAL A 111 -8.13 -3.43 7.25
CA VAL A 111 -6.83 -3.86 7.80
C VAL A 111 -6.45 -5.23 7.25
N ILE A 112 -5.22 -5.33 6.78
CA ILE A 112 -4.56 -6.59 6.43
C ILE A 112 -3.55 -6.88 7.55
N TYR A 113 -3.68 -8.02 8.20
CA TYR A 113 -2.75 -8.43 9.25
C TYR A 113 -1.65 -9.34 8.71
N ILE A 114 -0.40 -9.01 9.08
CA ILE A 114 0.74 -9.92 8.97
C ILE A 114 1.00 -10.60 10.33
N PRO A 115 1.68 -11.74 10.36
CA PRO A 115 2.12 -12.34 11.62
C PRO A 115 2.97 -11.38 12.47
N ARG A 116 2.94 -11.56 13.78
CA ARG A 116 3.86 -10.85 14.67
C ARG A 116 5.30 -11.24 14.37
N CYS A 117 6.18 -10.27 14.30
CA CYS A 117 7.60 -10.41 14.06
C CYS A 117 8.35 -9.18 14.55
N ASP A 118 9.67 -9.26 14.61
CA ASP A 118 10.53 -8.11 14.89
C ASP A 118 10.45 -7.09 13.75
N ASP A 119 10.72 -5.82 14.07
CA ASP A 119 10.62 -4.72 13.12
C ASP A 119 11.51 -4.91 11.89
N GLU A 120 12.71 -5.49 12.09
CA GLU A 120 13.69 -5.76 11.04
C GLU A 120 13.22 -6.83 10.04
N VAL A 121 12.37 -7.75 10.48
CA VAL A 121 11.81 -8.84 9.65
C VAL A 121 10.51 -8.43 8.99
N SER A 122 9.80 -7.43 9.53
CA SER A 122 8.48 -7.03 9.04
C SER A 122 8.43 -6.70 7.55
N PRO A 123 9.45 -6.10 6.91
CA PRO A 123 9.43 -5.84 5.47
C PRO A 123 9.20 -7.08 4.61
N LEU A 124 9.81 -8.23 4.99
CA LEU A 124 9.67 -9.50 4.27
C LEU A 124 8.22 -10.02 4.30
N LEU A 125 7.52 -9.79 5.40
CA LEU A 125 6.13 -10.21 5.55
C LEU A 125 5.16 -9.19 4.95
N THR A 126 5.50 -7.89 5.01
CA THR A 126 4.64 -6.81 4.54
C THR A 126 4.59 -6.74 3.01
N VAL A 127 5.67 -7.09 2.32
CA VAL A 127 5.70 -7.09 0.84
C VAL A 127 4.75 -8.12 0.23
N VAL A 128 4.55 -9.26 0.89
CA VAL A 128 3.72 -10.36 0.37
C VAL A 128 2.27 -9.94 0.12
N PRO A 129 1.51 -9.37 1.08
CA PRO A 129 0.15 -8.90 0.82
C PRO A 129 0.08 -7.80 -0.26
N LEU A 130 1.13 -6.97 -0.43
CA LEU A 130 1.18 -5.97 -1.48
C LEU A 130 1.32 -6.59 -2.87
N GLN A 131 2.16 -7.62 -3.01
CA GLN A 131 2.30 -8.39 -4.24
C GLN A 131 1.00 -9.12 -4.59
N ILE A 132 0.36 -9.74 -3.60
CA ILE A 132 -0.95 -10.40 -3.78
C ILE A 132 -2.02 -9.39 -4.19
N PHE A 133 -2.03 -8.20 -3.60
CA PHE A 133 -2.96 -7.14 -3.96
C PHE A 133 -2.75 -6.68 -5.41
N ALA A 134 -1.52 -6.37 -5.80
CA ALA A 134 -1.19 -5.99 -7.17
C ALA A 134 -1.59 -7.07 -8.19
N TYR A 135 -1.33 -8.35 -7.87
CA TYR A 135 -1.73 -9.49 -8.68
C TYR A 135 -3.25 -9.52 -8.91
N TYR A 136 -4.06 -9.45 -7.86
CA TYR A 136 -5.51 -9.50 -8.00
C TYR A 136 -6.09 -8.26 -8.68
N VAL A 137 -5.52 -7.08 -8.46
CA VAL A 137 -5.92 -5.85 -9.16
C VAL A 137 -5.67 -6.00 -10.67
N ALA A 138 -4.49 -6.48 -11.08
CA ALA A 138 -4.18 -6.73 -12.49
C ALA A 138 -5.12 -7.78 -13.11
N LYS A 139 -5.41 -8.86 -12.38
CA LYS A 139 -6.34 -9.90 -12.78
C LYS A 139 -7.76 -9.36 -13.01
N GLU A 140 -8.29 -8.56 -12.08
CA GLU A 140 -9.62 -7.95 -12.22
C GLU A 140 -9.70 -6.94 -13.37
N LYS A 141 -8.59 -6.30 -13.72
CA LYS A 141 -8.47 -5.42 -14.89
C LYS A 141 -8.32 -6.19 -16.22
N GLY A 142 -8.10 -7.50 -16.17
CA GLY A 142 -7.82 -8.32 -17.37
C GLY A 142 -6.45 -8.08 -17.98
N GLU A 143 -5.49 -7.57 -17.19
CA GLU A 143 -4.14 -7.27 -17.66
C GLU A 143 -3.23 -8.51 -17.60
N SER A 144 -2.23 -8.54 -18.48
CA SER A 144 -1.24 -9.62 -18.51
C SER A 144 -0.25 -9.47 -17.35
N ILE A 145 -0.31 -10.38 -16.39
CA ILE A 145 0.55 -10.36 -15.20
C ILE A 145 1.98 -10.81 -15.53
N ASP A 146 2.11 -11.83 -16.39
CA ASP A 146 3.41 -12.42 -16.72
C ASP A 146 4.17 -11.66 -17.81
N LYS A 147 3.45 -10.90 -18.63
CA LYS A 147 4.02 -10.11 -19.74
C LYS A 147 3.42 -8.71 -19.73
N PRO A 148 3.79 -7.89 -18.73
CA PRO A 148 3.32 -6.51 -18.69
C PRO A 148 3.81 -5.73 -19.91
N ARG A 149 2.96 -4.86 -20.45
CA ARG A 149 3.36 -3.99 -21.58
C ARG A 149 4.45 -3.02 -21.14
N ASN A 150 5.32 -2.65 -22.08
CA ASN A 150 6.38 -1.66 -21.87
C ASN A 150 7.45 -2.05 -20.83
N LEU A 151 7.46 -3.29 -20.35
CA LEU A 151 8.50 -3.80 -19.48
C LEU A 151 9.27 -4.91 -20.16
N ALA A 152 10.58 -4.74 -20.25
CA ALA A 152 11.49 -5.79 -20.70
C ALA A 152 12.04 -6.57 -19.49
N LYS A 153 12.08 -7.90 -19.59
CA LYS A 153 12.69 -8.75 -18.54
C LYS A 153 14.21 -8.58 -18.47
N SER A 154 14.82 -8.07 -19.53
CA SER A 154 16.24 -7.71 -19.59
C SER A 154 16.39 -6.43 -20.40
N VAL A 155 17.25 -5.53 -19.95
CA VAL A 155 17.67 -4.38 -20.74
C VAL A 155 18.73 -4.86 -21.72
N THR A 156 18.39 -4.89 -23.01
CA THR A 156 19.27 -5.38 -24.09
C THR A 156 19.79 -4.25 -24.98
N VAL A 157 19.46 -3.00 -24.66
CA VAL A 157 19.91 -1.79 -25.36
C VAL A 157 20.53 -0.84 -24.34
N GLU A 158 21.71 -0.34 -24.65
CA GLU A 158 22.38 0.77 -23.98
C GLU A 158 21.95 2.10 -24.59
#